data_a6b35fb8def53356b14cb750b415d11b
#
_entry.id   a6b35fb8def53356b14cb750b415d11b
#
_cell.length_a   1.000
_cell.length_b   1.000
_cell.length_c   1.000
_cell.angle_alpha   90.00
_cell.angle_beta   90.00
_cell.angle_gamma   90.00
#
_symmetry.space_group_name_H-M   'P 1'
#
loop_
_entity.id
_entity.type
_entity.pdbx_description
1 polymer ?
#
loop_
_entity_poly.entity_id
_entity_poly.type
_entity_poly.pdbx_seq_one_letter_code
_entity_poly.pdbx_strand_id
1 'polypeptide(L)'
;MEQTANTMPAAALGQYKGLAFTRRVRPVSDKAVEADIGNLARVHAPFVPTDAPAARGMRVTLDFEGFLEGAPIPDSRMEKVTVVLGTGQLMPAAEDAVYGHCAGETFRFDFTYPAEFRVPELSGKTAQFEICLHTVERKQVPPVDDALAKSLGFADLDALRESLREKKRLSHEANADPVSYTHLRAHETP
;
A
#
# COMPACT_ATOMS: atom_id res chain seq x y z
N MET A 1 29.50 -41.21 -54.47
CA MET A 1 29.14 -40.67 -53.12
C MET A 1 28.02 -39.68 -53.33
N GLU A 2 26.78 -40.17 -53.20
CA GLU A 2 25.57 -39.37 -53.35
C GLU A 2 25.28 -38.64 -52.04
N GLN A 3 25.28 -37.33 -52.11
CA GLN A 3 24.80 -36.46 -51.02
C GLN A 3 23.27 -36.44 -51.08
N THR A 4 22.65 -37.14 -50.19
CA THR A 4 21.20 -37.04 -49.94
C THR A 4 20.92 -35.70 -49.30
N ALA A 5 20.39 -34.74 -50.08
CA ALA A 5 19.85 -33.49 -49.58
C ALA A 5 18.62 -33.81 -48.70
N ASN A 6 18.76 -33.56 -47.39
CA ASN A 6 17.68 -33.65 -46.44
C ASN A 6 16.75 -32.46 -46.64
N THR A 7 15.74 -32.61 -47.49
CA THR A 7 14.71 -31.61 -47.71
C THR A 7 13.72 -31.66 -46.55
N MET A 8 13.85 -30.74 -45.61
CA MET A 8 12.82 -30.55 -44.59
C MET A 8 11.47 -30.23 -45.25
N PRO A 9 10.39 -30.86 -44.86
CA PRO A 9 9.07 -30.53 -45.39
C PRO A 9 8.73 -29.09 -45.01
N ALA A 10 8.37 -28.29 -46.03
CA ALA A 10 7.91 -26.94 -45.84
C ALA A 10 6.67 -26.96 -44.90
N ALA A 11 6.78 -26.36 -43.70
CA ALA A 11 5.68 -26.22 -42.80
C ALA A 11 4.59 -25.36 -43.46
N ALA A 12 3.45 -25.94 -43.79
CA ALA A 12 2.31 -25.20 -44.28
C ALA A 12 1.73 -24.41 -43.13
N LEU A 13 1.91 -23.09 -43.14
CA LEU A 13 1.23 -22.19 -42.19
C LEU A 13 -0.27 -22.27 -42.42
N GLY A 14 -1.00 -22.77 -41.41
CA GLY A 14 -2.45 -22.72 -41.40
C GLY A 14 -2.96 -21.28 -41.45
N GLN A 15 -4.28 -21.13 -41.63
CA GLN A 15 -4.91 -19.83 -41.72
C GLN A 15 -4.72 -19.08 -40.37
N TYR A 16 -3.79 -18.14 -40.28
CA TYR A 16 -3.48 -17.34 -39.10
C TYR A 16 -4.07 -15.91 -39.14
N LYS A 17 -4.65 -15.51 -40.29
CA LYS A 17 -5.33 -14.22 -40.47
C LYS A 17 -6.85 -14.43 -40.43
N GLY A 18 -7.56 -13.55 -39.74
CA GLY A 18 -9.03 -13.59 -39.64
C GLY A 18 -9.61 -14.60 -38.64
N LEU A 19 -8.82 -15.06 -37.67
CA LEU A 19 -9.33 -15.87 -36.56
C LEU A 19 -10.28 -15.00 -35.72
N ALA A 20 -11.54 -15.45 -35.59
CA ALA A 20 -12.49 -14.81 -34.71
C ALA A 20 -12.19 -15.18 -33.23
N PHE A 21 -11.77 -14.22 -32.44
CA PHE A 21 -11.57 -14.40 -31.01
C PHE A 21 -12.79 -13.94 -30.25
N THR A 22 -13.38 -14.82 -29.47
CA THR A 22 -14.40 -14.44 -28.52
C THR A 22 -13.73 -13.92 -27.25
N ARG A 23 -13.74 -12.59 -27.08
CA ARG A 23 -13.20 -11.93 -25.89
C ARG A 23 -14.09 -12.25 -24.69
N ARG A 24 -13.58 -13.06 -23.76
CA ARG A 24 -14.27 -13.33 -22.49
C ARG A 24 -13.84 -12.29 -21.46
N VAL A 25 -14.65 -11.26 -21.31
CA VAL A 25 -14.50 -10.30 -20.19
C VAL A 25 -15.10 -10.92 -18.94
N ARG A 26 -14.31 -10.95 -17.86
CA ARG A 26 -14.82 -11.48 -16.58
C ARG A 26 -15.90 -10.53 -16.05
N PRO A 27 -17.11 -11.00 -15.70
CA PRO A 27 -18.16 -10.15 -15.17
C PRO A 27 -17.71 -9.51 -13.84
N VAL A 28 -18.08 -8.27 -13.61
CA VAL A 28 -17.86 -7.58 -12.35
C VAL A 28 -18.88 -8.10 -11.34
N SER A 29 -18.41 -8.68 -10.23
CA SER A 29 -19.31 -9.15 -9.17
C SER A 29 -19.68 -7.99 -8.23
N ASP A 30 -20.92 -7.96 -7.75
CA ASP A 30 -21.39 -6.97 -6.77
C ASP A 30 -20.54 -7.01 -5.48
N LYS A 31 -20.12 -8.21 -5.06
CA LYS A 31 -19.22 -8.37 -3.92
C LYS A 31 -17.90 -7.60 -4.09
N ALA A 32 -17.36 -7.54 -5.30
CA ALA A 32 -16.14 -6.81 -5.58
C ALA A 32 -16.37 -5.28 -5.57
N VAL A 33 -17.55 -4.83 -5.95
CA VAL A 33 -17.96 -3.42 -5.88
C VAL A 33 -18.15 -2.99 -4.42
N GLU A 34 -18.86 -3.78 -3.62
CA GLU A 34 -19.05 -3.49 -2.20
C GLU A 34 -17.73 -3.49 -1.42
N ALA A 35 -16.79 -4.39 -1.76
CA ALA A 35 -15.45 -4.37 -1.18
C ALA A 35 -14.68 -3.08 -1.51
N ASP A 36 -14.81 -2.56 -2.73
CA ASP A 36 -14.19 -1.29 -3.11
C ASP A 36 -14.82 -0.11 -2.37
N ILE A 37 -16.15 -0.09 -2.22
CA ILE A 37 -16.84 0.94 -1.43
C ILE A 37 -16.35 0.91 0.02
N GLY A 38 -16.26 -0.26 0.63
CA GLY A 38 -15.70 -0.42 1.97
C GLY A 38 -14.23 0.04 2.08
N ASN A 39 -13.43 -0.16 1.04
CA ASN A 39 -12.06 0.35 0.99
C ASN A 39 -12.04 1.88 0.86
N LEU A 40 -12.89 2.47 0.02
CA LEU A 40 -13.05 3.92 -0.11
C LEU A 40 -13.48 4.54 1.22
N ALA A 41 -14.45 3.94 1.92
CA ALA A 41 -14.86 4.38 3.25
C ALA A 41 -13.69 4.40 4.25
N ARG A 42 -12.83 3.37 4.24
CA ARG A 42 -11.64 3.30 5.10
C ARG A 42 -10.57 4.32 4.72
N VAL A 43 -10.36 4.54 3.42
CA VAL A 43 -9.36 5.51 2.94
C VAL A 43 -9.74 6.92 3.32
N HIS A 44 -11.02 7.27 3.14
CA HIS A 44 -11.55 8.61 3.41
C HIS A 44 -12.06 8.79 4.85
N ALA A 45 -11.93 7.76 5.71
CA ALA A 45 -12.32 7.83 7.10
C ALA A 45 -11.55 8.95 7.84
N PRO A 46 -12.25 9.88 8.52
CA PRO A 46 -11.60 10.88 9.35
C PRO A 46 -10.88 10.23 10.53
N PHE A 47 -9.81 10.86 10.97
CA PHE A 47 -9.16 10.52 12.22
C PHE A 47 -9.85 11.28 13.37
N VAL A 48 -10.21 10.56 14.41
CA VAL A 48 -10.82 11.12 15.62
C VAL A 48 -9.97 10.76 16.84
N PRO A 49 -9.81 11.70 17.80
CA PRO A 49 -9.08 11.44 19.04
C PRO A 49 -9.67 10.24 19.80
N THR A 50 -8.81 9.49 20.46
CA THR A 50 -9.19 8.32 21.26
C THR A 50 -8.25 8.16 22.44
N ASP A 51 -8.79 7.70 23.57
CA ASP A 51 -8.00 7.33 24.76
C ASP A 51 -7.48 5.88 24.70
N ALA A 52 -7.75 5.19 23.59
CA ALA A 52 -7.27 3.84 23.41
C ALA A 52 -5.75 3.82 23.16
N PRO A 53 -5.05 2.76 23.61
CA PRO A 53 -3.62 2.60 23.34
C PRO A 53 -3.30 2.66 21.85
N ALA A 54 -2.16 3.26 21.52
CA ALA A 54 -1.68 3.39 20.16
C ALA A 54 -1.52 2.02 19.49
N ALA A 55 -2.08 1.88 18.30
CA ALA A 55 -2.08 0.65 17.53
C ALA A 55 -1.82 0.94 16.04
N ARG A 56 -1.47 -0.10 15.29
CA ARG A 56 -1.21 0.00 13.85
C ARG A 56 -2.40 0.61 13.10
N GLY A 57 -2.12 1.56 12.21
CA GLY A 57 -3.12 2.29 11.43
C GLY A 57 -3.72 3.51 12.15
N MET A 58 -3.37 3.74 13.40
CA MET A 58 -3.72 4.96 14.11
C MET A 58 -2.76 6.09 13.77
N ARG A 59 -3.24 7.33 13.86
CA ARG A 59 -2.44 8.53 13.72
C ARG A 59 -2.04 9.02 15.10
N VAL A 60 -0.78 9.31 15.28
CA VAL A 60 -0.23 9.82 16.54
C VAL A 60 0.51 11.13 16.30
N THR A 61 0.44 12.03 17.28
CA THR A 61 1.27 13.23 17.34
C THR A 61 2.19 13.09 18.52
N LEU A 62 3.49 13.18 18.30
CA LEU A 62 4.52 12.95 19.32
C LEU A 62 5.69 13.91 19.18
N ASP A 63 6.41 14.11 20.29
CA ASP A 63 7.76 14.63 20.29
C ASP A 63 8.75 13.48 20.41
N PHE A 64 9.91 13.65 19.81
CA PHE A 64 10.95 12.64 19.73
C PHE A 64 12.31 13.27 19.95
N GLU A 65 13.12 12.76 20.87
CA GLU A 65 14.46 13.26 21.14
C GLU A 65 15.41 12.11 21.47
N GLY A 66 16.61 12.12 20.88
CA GLY A 66 17.63 11.10 21.08
C GLY A 66 18.75 11.57 21.99
N PHE A 67 19.25 10.68 22.83
CA PHE A 67 20.36 10.90 23.77
C PHE A 67 21.43 9.82 23.58
N LEU A 68 22.68 10.25 23.51
CA LEU A 68 23.83 9.36 23.53
C LEU A 68 24.64 9.63 24.78
N GLU A 69 24.84 8.61 25.62
CA GLU A 69 25.58 8.72 26.90
C GLU A 69 25.06 9.87 27.80
N GLY A 70 23.75 10.16 27.72
CA GLY A 70 23.11 11.23 28.47
C GLY A 70 23.16 12.63 27.83
N ALA A 71 23.87 12.80 26.74
CA ALA A 71 23.90 14.04 25.97
C ALA A 71 22.91 14.00 24.80
N PRO A 72 22.17 15.10 24.51
CA PRO A 72 21.26 15.13 23.37
C PRO A 72 22.03 14.97 22.06
N ILE A 73 21.53 14.13 21.16
CA ILE A 73 22.10 13.96 19.82
C ILE A 73 21.71 15.20 18.99
N PRO A 74 22.66 15.89 18.37
CA PRO A 74 22.34 17.03 17.49
C PRO A 74 21.33 16.66 16.41
N ASP A 75 20.38 17.53 16.13
CA ASP A 75 19.33 17.38 15.11
C ASP A 75 18.40 16.15 15.29
N SER A 76 18.41 15.50 16.46
CA SER A 76 17.52 14.38 16.75
C SER A 76 16.17 14.80 17.29
N ARG A 77 16.04 16.05 17.76
CA ARG A 77 14.81 16.56 18.33
C ARG A 77 13.79 16.93 17.26
N MET A 78 12.62 16.29 17.35
CA MET A 78 11.47 16.60 16.51
C MET A 78 10.26 16.85 17.41
N GLU A 79 9.56 17.95 17.17
CA GLU A 79 8.40 18.34 17.98
C GLU A 79 7.12 18.25 17.15
N LYS A 80 6.05 17.78 17.77
CA LYS A 80 4.69 17.68 17.21
C LYS A 80 4.64 16.98 15.85
N VAL A 81 5.44 15.96 15.70
CA VAL A 81 5.44 15.15 14.49
C VAL A 81 4.19 14.27 14.46
N THR A 82 3.44 14.39 13.38
CA THR A 82 2.24 13.59 13.17
C THR A 82 2.53 12.48 12.18
N VAL A 83 2.35 11.24 12.61
CA VAL A 83 2.62 10.04 11.81
C VAL A 83 1.47 9.04 11.90
N VAL A 84 1.35 8.19 10.89
CA VAL A 84 0.43 7.05 10.91
C VAL A 84 1.24 5.79 11.16
N LEU A 85 0.95 5.11 12.26
CA LEU A 85 1.64 3.90 12.67
C LEU A 85 1.43 2.76 11.66
N GLY A 86 2.49 2.05 11.32
CA GLY A 86 2.47 0.96 10.34
C GLY A 86 2.70 1.41 8.90
N THR A 87 3.05 2.68 8.66
CA THR A 87 3.36 3.20 7.32
C THR A 87 4.87 3.36 7.06
N GLY A 88 5.71 3.10 8.06
CA GLY A 88 7.17 3.26 7.96
C GLY A 88 7.64 4.70 7.98
N GLN A 89 6.83 5.62 8.48
CA GLN A 89 7.21 7.03 8.68
C GLN A 89 8.11 7.23 9.90
N LEU A 90 8.02 6.34 10.89
CA LEU A 90 8.93 6.25 12.02
C LEU A 90 9.92 5.11 11.81
N MET A 91 11.08 5.17 12.50
CA MET A 91 11.97 4.01 12.58
C MET A 91 11.24 2.83 13.24
N PRO A 92 11.46 1.58 12.80
CA PRO A 92 10.73 0.43 13.32
C PRO A 92 10.78 0.30 14.84
N ALA A 93 11.95 0.53 15.45
CA ALA A 93 12.09 0.45 16.91
C ALA A 93 11.28 1.51 17.66
N ALA A 94 11.19 2.73 17.11
CA ALA A 94 10.34 3.79 17.68
C ALA A 94 8.85 3.46 17.51
N GLU A 95 8.49 2.89 16.37
CA GLU A 95 7.11 2.48 16.10
C GLU A 95 6.67 1.37 17.05
N ASP A 96 7.53 0.36 17.27
CA ASP A 96 7.30 -0.72 18.22
C ASP A 96 7.20 -0.20 19.66
N ALA A 97 8.01 0.80 20.02
CA ALA A 97 7.95 1.42 21.35
C ALA A 97 6.67 2.23 21.59
N VAL A 98 6.07 2.81 20.55
CA VAL A 98 4.82 3.58 20.66
C VAL A 98 3.60 2.68 20.85
N TYR A 99 3.64 1.44 20.34
CA TYR A 99 2.49 0.55 20.48
C TYR A 99 2.16 0.26 21.94
N GLY A 100 0.88 0.38 22.28
CA GLY A 100 0.35 0.12 23.61
C GLY A 100 0.37 1.32 24.57
N HIS A 101 1.03 2.43 24.20
CA HIS A 101 1.02 3.67 24.99
C HIS A 101 -0.19 4.54 24.66
N CYS A 102 -0.62 5.33 25.64
CA CYS A 102 -1.75 6.23 25.54
C CYS A 102 -1.30 7.69 25.34
N ALA A 103 -2.23 8.53 24.89
CA ALA A 103 -2.00 9.97 24.81
C ALA A 103 -1.61 10.56 26.17
N GLY A 104 -0.63 11.46 26.20
CA GLY A 104 -0.08 12.10 27.40
C GLY A 104 1.06 11.32 28.06
N GLU A 105 1.41 10.14 27.60
CA GLU A 105 2.52 9.37 28.15
C GLU A 105 3.87 9.81 27.57
N THR A 106 4.90 9.79 28.43
CA THR A 106 6.30 9.96 28.03
C THR A 106 7.05 8.70 28.43
N PHE A 107 7.76 8.11 27.49
CA PHE A 107 8.52 6.87 27.68
C PHE A 107 9.83 6.91 26.92
N ARG A 108 10.71 5.99 27.26
CA ARG A 108 12.04 5.87 26.66
C ARG A 108 12.24 4.48 26.14
N PHE A 109 13.03 4.37 25.07
CA PHE A 109 13.50 3.10 24.54
C PHE A 109 14.94 3.22 24.09
N ASP A 110 15.66 2.11 24.10
CA ASP A 110 17.03 2.05 23.66
C ASP A 110 17.10 1.52 22.23
N PHE A 111 17.94 2.14 21.42
CA PHE A 111 18.19 1.72 20.05
C PHE A 111 19.68 1.61 19.80
N THR A 112 20.13 0.43 19.34
CA THR A 112 21.53 0.21 18.98
C THR A 112 21.71 0.42 17.49
N TYR A 113 22.54 1.38 17.11
CA TYR A 113 22.89 1.63 15.73
C TYR A 113 23.74 0.50 15.15
N PRO A 114 23.56 0.15 13.86
CA PRO A 114 24.43 -0.81 13.18
C PRO A 114 25.91 -0.38 13.22
N ALA A 115 26.82 -1.35 13.18
CA ALA A 115 28.27 -1.08 13.18
C ALA A 115 28.75 -0.26 11.97
N GLU A 116 28.01 -0.33 10.86
CA GLU A 116 28.27 0.43 9.62
C GLU A 116 27.23 1.55 9.41
N PHE A 117 26.96 2.33 10.46
CA PHE A 117 26.01 3.43 10.33
C PHE A 117 26.66 4.65 9.67
N ARG A 118 25.87 5.41 8.88
CA ARG A 118 26.36 6.55 8.09
C ARG A 118 27.06 7.65 8.92
N VAL A 119 26.71 7.77 10.21
CA VAL A 119 27.34 8.70 11.16
C VAL A 119 28.30 7.89 12.03
N PRO A 120 29.64 8.04 11.87
CA PRO A 120 30.63 7.24 12.59
C PRO A 120 30.52 7.33 14.12
N GLU A 121 30.10 8.50 14.62
CA GLU A 121 29.94 8.77 16.04
C GLU A 121 28.83 7.97 16.72
N LEU A 122 27.86 7.49 15.93
CA LEU A 122 26.74 6.68 16.37
C LEU A 122 26.92 5.19 16.05
N SER A 123 27.86 4.83 15.18
CA SER A 123 28.09 3.46 14.74
C SER A 123 28.36 2.51 15.90
N GLY A 124 27.57 1.45 16.00
CA GLY A 124 27.68 0.43 17.04
C GLY A 124 27.31 0.89 18.45
N LYS A 125 26.90 2.14 18.63
CA LYS A 125 26.49 2.69 19.94
C LYS A 125 25.02 2.51 20.19
N THR A 126 24.64 2.40 21.47
CA THR A 126 23.25 2.40 21.91
C THR A 126 22.88 3.83 22.34
N ALA A 127 21.87 4.37 21.66
CA ALA A 127 21.26 5.65 22.02
C ALA A 127 19.92 5.40 22.71
N GLN A 128 19.59 6.24 23.68
CA GLN A 128 18.30 6.28 24.33
C GLN A 128 17.42 7.33 23.66
N PHE A 129 16.21 6.96 23.28
CA PHE A 129 15.24 7.87 22.70
C PHE A 129 14.09 8.10 23.69
N GLU A 130 13.68 9.35 23.83
CA GLU A 130 12.51 9.75 24.57
C GLU A 130 11.39 10.13 23.62
N ILE A 131 10.21 9.62 23.84
CA ILE A 131 8.99 9.94 23.11
C ILE A 131 7.97 10.51 24.08
N CYS A 132 7.41 11.67 23.75
CA CYS A 132 6.24 12.23 24.39
C CYS A 132 5.03 12.13 23.44
N LEU A 133 4.05 11.31 23.79
CA LEU A 133 2.89 11.03 22.95
C LEU A 133 1.77 12.02 23.28
N HIS A 134 1.53 13.00 22.42
CA HIS A 134 0.52 14.04 22.67
C HIS A 134 -0.90 13.58 22.37
N THR A 135 -1.13 12.99 21.21
CA THR A 135 -2.45 12.54 20.78
C THR A 135 -2.40 11.19 20.09
N VAL A 136 -3.44 10.42 20.34
CA VAL A 136 -3.71 9.18 19.60
C VAL A 136 -5.07 9.33 18.92
N GLU A 137 -5.12 9.06 17.63
CA GLU A 137 -6.33 9.20 16.82
C GLU A 137 -6.57 7.93 16.02
N ARG A 138 -7.80 7.47 16.02
CA ARG A 138 -8.21 6.30 15.22
C ARG A 138 -9.02 6.72 13.99
N LYS A 139 -8.96 5.96 12.92
CA LYS A 139 -9.88 6.12 11.81
C LYS A 139 -11.30 5.72 12.24
N GLN A 140 -12.23 6.64 12.08
CA GLN A 140 -13.65 6.37 12.24
C GLN A 140 -14.26 6.10 10.88
N VAL A 141 -14.36 4.83 10.51
CA VAL A 141 -14.95 4.43 9.22
C VAL A 141 -16.43 4.78 9.23
N PRO A 142 -16.91 5.67 8.34
CA PRO A 142 -18.32 6.01 8.26
C PRO A 142 -19.13 4.80 7.75
N PRO A 143 -20.43 4.75 8.06
CA PRO A 143 -21.31 3.77 7.44
C PRO A 143 -21.35 3.96 5.92
N VAL A 144 -21.61 2.86 5.20
CA VAL A 144 -21.75 2.90 3.74
C VAL A 144 -23.16 3.32 3.41
N ASP A 145 -23.34 4.62 3.22
CA ASP A 145 -24.62 5.27 2.96
C ASP A 145 -24.48 6.39 1.91
N ASP A 146 -25.59 7.07 1.62
CA ASP A 146 -25.60 8.20 0.67
C ASP A 146 -24.75 9.39 1.14
N ALA A 147 -24.54 9.54 2.45
CA ALA A 147 -23.70 10.60 2.97
C ALA A 147 -22.24 10.36 2.59
N LEU A 148 -21.78 9.11 2.67
CA LEU A 148 -20.46 8.71 2.16
C LEU A 148 -20.34 8.98 0.65
N ALA A 149 -21.34 8.59 -0.15
CA ALA A 149 -21.31 8.82 -1.59
C ALA A 149 -21.22 10.30 -1.92
N LYS A 150 -21.97 11.14 -1.23
CA LYS A 150 -21.92 12.61 -1.38
C LYS A 150 -20.57 13.20 -1.00
N SER A 151 -19.95 12.70 0.06
CA SER A 151 -18.60 13.14 0.46
C SER A 151 -17.53 12.79 -0.58
N LEU A 152 -17.77 11.76 -1.39
CA LEU A 152 -16.92 11.33 -2.51
C LEU A 152 -17.29 12.01 -3.85
N GLY A 153 -18.27 12.91 -3.85
CA GLY A 153 -18.71 13.67 -5.03
C GLY A 153 -19.76 12.97 -5.91
N PHE A 154 -20.44 11.94 -5.38
CA PHE A 154 -21.53 11.25 -6.07
C PHE A 154 -22.90 11.70 -5.52
N ALA A 155 -23.94 11.56 -6.33
CA ALA A 155 -25.30 11.96 -5.93
C ALA A 155 -25.86 11.09 -4.80
N ASP A 156 -25.65 9.78 -4.91
CA ASP A 156 -26.10 8.75 -3.98
C ASP A 156 -25.20 7.50 -4.06
N LEU A 157 -25.49 6.50 -3.24
CA LEU A 157 -24.73 5.26 -3.17
C LEU A 157 -24.84 4.43 -4.46
N ASP A 158 -25.98 4.50 -5.15
CA ASP A 158 -26.19 3.75 -6.40
C ASP A 158 -25.36 4.34 -7.54
N ALA A 159 -25.25 5.68 -7.63
CA ALA A 159 -24.34 6.35 -8.56
C ALA A 159 -22.87 5.97 -8.31
N LEU A 160 -22.47 5.87 -7.04
CA LEU A 160 -21.13 5.39 -6.68
C LEU A 160 -20.90 3.94 -7.12
N ARG A 161 -21.88 3.05 -6.88
CA ARG A 161 -21.82 1.65 -7.30
C ARG A 161 -21.67 1.51 -8.81
N GLU A 162 -22.46 2.26 -9.57
CA GLU A 162 -22.43 2.21 -11.03
C GLU A 162 -21.07 2.70 -11.58
N SER A 163 -20.55 3.79 -11.04
CA SER A 163 -19.23 4.31 -11.40
C SER A 163 -18.11 3.29 -11.15
N LEU A 164 -18.16 2.58 -10.02
CA LEU A 164 -17.17 1.55 -9.68
C LEU A 164 -17.32 0.30 -10.56
N ARG A 165 -18.55 -0.09 -10.92
CA ARG A 165 -18.80 -1.19 -11.87
C ARG A 165 -18.20 -0.86 -13.23
N GLU A 166 -18.46 0.34 -13.74
CA GLU A 166 -17.94 0.78 -15.03
C GLU A 166 -16.41 0.84 -15.02
N LYS A 167 -15.81 1.40 -13.99
CA LYS A 167 -14.34 1.44 -13.81
C LYS A 167 -13.72 0.05 -13.82
N LYS A 168 -14.33 -0.91 -13.11
CA LYS A 168 -13.87 -2.30 -13.11
C LYS A 168 -14.06 -2.97 -14.46
N ARG A 169 -15.19 -2.73 -15.13
CA ARG A 169 -15.46 -3.26 -16.46
C ARG A 169 -14.39 -2.80 -17.45
N LEU A 170 -14.07 -1.51 -17.48
CA LEU A 170 -13.02 -0.95 -18.35
C LEU A 170 -11.63 -1.52 -18.00
N SER A 171 -11.33 -1.70 -16.71
CA SER A 171 -10.08 -2.33 -16.27
C SER A 171 -9.98 -3.80 -16.71
N HIS A 172 -11.07 -4.57 -16.62
CA HIS A 172 -11.09 -5.95 -17.09
C HIS A 172 -10.97 -6.03 -18.61
N GLU A 173 -11.54 -5.08 -19.33
CA GLU A 173 -11.42 -4.97 -20.79
C GLU A 173 -9.97 -4.65 -21.20
N ALA A 174 -9.34 -3.68 -20.55
CA ALA A 174 -7.96 -3.30 -20.84
C ALA A 174 -6.96 -4.45 -20.54
N ASN A 175 -7.18 -5.20 -19.46
CA ASN A 175 -6.32 -6.32 -19.06
C ASN A 175 -6.55 -7.61 -19.87
N ALA A 176 -7.64 -7.68 -20.66
CA ALA A 176 -7.93 -8.84 -21.49
C ALA A 176 -7.14 -8.83 -22.83
N ASP A 177 -6.50 -7.72 -23.20
CA ASP A 177 -5.78 -7.57 -24.48
C ASP A 177 -4.35 -8.14 -24.53
N PRO A 178 -3.54 -8.18 -23.45
CA PRO A 178 -2.13 -8.59 -23.58
C PRO A 178 -1.89 -10.09 -23.78
N VAL A 179 -2.86 -10.94 -23.44
CA VAL A 179 -2.64 -12.41 -23.46
C VAL A 179 -2.70 -13.01 -24.86
N SER A 180 -3.41 -12.37 -25.79
CA SER A 180 -3.54 -12.87 -27.18
C SER A 180 -2.28 -12.68 -28.02
N TYR A 181 -1.50 -11.63 -27.77
CA TYR A 181 -0.29 -11.32 -28.54
C TYR A 181 0.95 -12.12 -28.15
N THR A 182 1.09 -12.48 -26.88
CA THR A 182 2.25 -13.22 -26.38
C THR A 182 2.23 -14.68 -26.80
N HIS A 183 1.07 -15.32 -26.91
CA HIS A 183 0.98 -16.71 -27.35
C HIS A 183 1.21 -16.90 -28.86
N LEU A 184 0.85 -15.92 -29.67
CA LEU A 184 1.13 -15.98 -31.12
C LEU A 184 2.63 -15.76 -31.43
N ARG A 185 3.32 -14.95 -30.63
CA ARG A 185 4.77 -14.68 -30.82
C ARG A 185 5.67 -15.83 -30.37
N ALA A 186 5.21 -16.66 -29.43
CA ALA A 186 5.99 -17.81 -28.93
C ALA A 186 6.08 -18.98 -29.94
N HIS A 187 5.23 -18.98 -30.97
CA HIS A 187 5.26 -20.00 -32.06
C HIS A 187 6.01 -19.55 -33.33
N GLU A 188 6.53 -18.31 -33.35
CA GLU A 188 7.26 -17.77 -34.55
C GLU A 188 8.78 -17.78 -34.40
N THR A 189 9.35 -18.36 -33.33
CA THR A 189 10.82 -18.54 -33.24
C THR A 189 11.20 -19.96 -33.64
N PRO A 190 12.08 -20.11 -34.67
CA PRO A 190 12.56 -21.39 -35.11
C PRO A 190 13.47 -22.07 -34.12
#